data_b68bd8749d418ebbe39108699e6c87df
#
_entry.id   b68bd8749d418ebbe39108699e6c87df
#
_cell.length_a   1.000
_cell.length_b   1.000
_cell.length_c   1.000
_cell.angle_alpha   90.00
_cell.angle_beta   90.00
_cell.angle_gamma   90.00
#
_symmetry.space_group_name_H-M   'P 1'
#
loop_
_entity.id
_entity.type
_entity.pdbx_description
1 polymer ?
#
loop_
_entity_poly.entity_id
_entity_poly.type
_entity_poly.pdbx_seq_one_letter_code
_entity_poly.pdbx_strand_id
1 'polypeptide(L)'
;MKRIAVIFEENIFDRKGSFNAKCARVRHLAELTGWQIDVFCIQLFQDAFVSSMLGRRTLDIPGEDVVPEKELRKRDSVTLNGVKLNLVWKNYSIPDHFLFYKLGLRPVCYPRFLRKRVDLLKGYDVVAAHSFVGGFIAREAQRKYGIPFYITWHGSDIHTTPFKHPQIKELTAELIRDAKMNCFVSRNLMEISDRIGTGEKTVLYNGCDGNFVRYPEGRRSELRKANGVQGKKVVTYAGNMLSVKNVESLPGIFHAVQARLDDRIEFWVVGDGRLRPKVEAELNADSALSCRFWGNMPPERMPEIFNCTDVLVLPSRNEGLPLVLVEASRCGADIVASRVGGVPEVMDGDFTVALDGKDFAARMAERVVACLEGARQSFDLTRFDWRETALEEKAVIERIAVDC
;
A
#
# COMPACT_ATOMS: atom_id res chain seq x y z
N MET A 1 -22.40 -19.79 -10.60
CA MET A 1 -21.74 -18.55 -10.16
C MET A 1 -20.68 -18.97 -9.15
N LYS A 2 -19.40 -18.60 -9.34
CA LYS A 2 -18.31 -18.98 -8.41
C LYS A 2 -18.44 -18.21 -7.10
N ARG A 3 -18.07 -18.84 -5.99
CA ARG A 3 -17.99 -18.26 -4.66
C ARG A 3 -16.53 -18.13 -4.25
N ILE A 4 -16.05 -16.91 -4.12
CA ILE A 4 -14.66 -16.62 -3.78
C ILE A 4 -14.59 -16.05 -2.36
N ALA A 5 -13.74 -16.62 -1.51
CA ALA A 5 -13.40 -16.03 -0.22
C ALA A 5 -12.10 -15.24 -0.35
N VAL A 6 -12.15 -13.96 -0.07
CA VAL A 6 -10.94 -13.12 0.06
C VAL A 6 -10.59 -13.01 1.52
N ILE A 7 -9.32 -13.26 1.89
CA ILE A 7 -8.87 -13.19 3.28
C ILE A 7 -7.58 -12.40 3.42
N PHE A 8 -7.58 -11.41 4.29
CA PHE A 8 -6.40 -10.58 4.60
C PHE A 8 -6.39 -10.07 6.05
N GLU A 9 -5.22 -9.73 6.52
CA GLU A 9 -4.99 -9.09 7.81
C GLU A 9 -4.72 -7.60 7.61
N GLU A 10 -5.55 -6.73 8.17
CA GLU A 10 -5.41 -5.28 8.07
C GLU A 10 -5.98 -4.56 9.31
N ASN A 11 -5.44 -3.38 9.58
CA ASN A 11 -5.98 -2.48 10.58
C ASN A 11 -6.97 -1.50 9.92
N ILE A 12 -8.26 -1.71 10.12
CA ILE A 12 -9.31 -0.84 9.52
C ILE A 12 -9.29 0.60 10.06
N PHE A 13 -8.65 0.84 11.19
CA PHE A 13 -8.50 2.19 11.76
C PHE A 13 -7.36 2.98 11.11
N ASP A 14 -6.46 2.30 10.38
CA ASP A 14 -5.30 2.89 9.72
C ASP A 14 -5.29 2.44 8.25
N ARG A 15 -6.22 3.02 7.47
CA ARG A 15 -6.49 2.67 6.07
C ARG A 15 -5.37 3.14 5.15
N LYS A 16 -4.26 2.40 5.14
CA LYS A 16 -3.09 2.65 4.28
C LYS A 16 -3.33 2.25 2.82
N GLY A 17 -2.41 2.61 1.95
CA GLY A 17 -2.48 2.30 0.52
C GLY A 17 -2.67 0.81 0.21
N SER A 18 -2.08 -0.11 1.01
CA SER A 18 -2.31 -1.56 0.86
C SER A 18 -3.75 -1.96 1.11
N PHE A 19 -4.42 -1.35 2.09
CA PHE A 19 -5.84 -1.59 2.35
C PHE A 19 -6.71 -1.13 1.18
N ASN A 20 -6.46 0.11 0.69
CA ASN A 20 -7.19 0.67 -0.43
C ASN A 20 -7.02 -0.18 -1.70
N ALA A 21 -5.79 -0.62 -1.99
CA ALA A 21 -5.51 -1.48 -3.13
C ALA A 21 -6.24 -2.84 -3.03
N LYS A 22 -6.31 -3.48 -1.86
CA LYS A 22 -7.05 -4.73 -1.66
C LYS A 22 -8.55 -4.53 -1.87
N CYS A 23 -9.13 -3.45 -1.35
CA CYS A 23 -10.54 -3.12 -1.58
C CYS A 23 -10.84 -2.85 -3.05
N ALA A 24 -10.00 -2.07 -3.73
CA ALA A 24 -10.15 -1.78 -5.15
C ALA A 24 -10.09 -3.06 -6.00
N ARG A 25 -9.14 -3.95 -5.73
CA ARG A 25 -9.02 -5.25 -6.40
C ARG A 25 -10.31 -6.08 -6.27
N VAL A 26 -10.84 -6.21 -5.06
CA VAL A 26 -12.09 -6.95 -4.81
C VAL A 26 -13.26 -6.33 -5.58
N ARG A 27 -13.40 -5.01 -5.54
CA ARG A 27 -14.47 -4.29 -6.22
C ARG A 27 -14.44 -4.52 -7.73
N HIS A 28 -13.29 -4.30 -8.36
CA HIS A 28 -13.14 -4.46 -9.80
C HIS A 28 -13.30 -5.93 -10.25
N LEU A 29 -12.82 -6.89 -9.46
CA LEU A 29 -13.04 -8.29 -9.75
C LEU A 29 -14.52 -8.67 -9.66
N ALA A 30 -15.24 -8.17 -8.64
CA ALA A 30 -16.68 -8.40 -8.49
C ALA A 30 -17.50 -7.78 -9.64
N GLU A 31 -17.19 -6.53 -10.00
CA GLU A 31 -17.81 -5.81 -11.11
C GLU A 31 -17.60 -6.53 -12.45
N LEU A 32 -16.37 -7.01 -12.70
CA LEU A 32 -16.03 -7.70 -13.95
C LEU A 32 -16.71 -9.06 -14.07
N THR A 33 -16.80 -9.81 -12.96
CA THR A 33 -17.16 -11.25 -13.02
C THR A 33 -18.59 -11.53 -12.60
N GLY A 34 -19.21 -10.68 -11.81
CA GLY A 34 -20.48 -10.95 -11.15
C GLY A 34 -20.42 -12.13 -10.17
N TRP A 35 -19.22 -12.58 -9.75
CA TRP A 35 -19.06 -13.67 -8.77
C TRP A 35 -19.46 -13.22 -7.38
N GLN A 36 -19.86 -14.17 -6.55
CA GLN A 36 -20.03 -13.90 -5.12
C GLN A 36 -18.65 -13.83 -4.47
N ILE A 37 -18.26 -12.64 -3.99
CA ILE A 37 -16.98 -12.42 -3.33
C ILE A 37 -17.26 -11.98 -1.89
N ASP A 38 -16.89 -12.81 -0.93
CA ASP A 38 -16.99 -12.50 0.50
C ASP A 38 -15.61 -12.20 1.08
N VAL A 39 -15.46 -11.06 1.73
CA VAL A 39 -14.18 -10.60 2.27
C VAL A 39 -14.13 -10.81 3.77
N PHE A 40 -13.12 -11.53 4.24
CA PHE A 40 -12.81 -11.75 5.65
C PHE A 40 -11.60 -10.93 6.06
N CYS A 41 -11.84 -9.85 6.80
CA CYS A 41 -10.79 -8.95 7.28
C CYS A 41 -10.41 -9.27 8.72
N ILE A 42 -9.20 -9.83 8.90
CA ILE A 42 -8.66 -10.14 10.21
C ILE A 42 -8.10 -8.86 10.81
N GLN A 43 -8.67 -8.44 11.95
CA GLN A 43 -8.27 -7.23 12.62
C GLN A 43 -7.00 -7.44 13.45
N LEU A 44 -6.00 -6.59 13.19
CA LEU A 44 -4.76 -6.53 13.96
C LEU A 44 -4.94 -5.76 15.28
N PHE A 45 -4.31 -6.29 16.33
CA PHE A 45 -4.27 -5.63 17.64
C PHE A 45 -2.97 -4.84 17.86
N GLN A 46 -2.04 -4.84 16.91
CA GLN A 46 -0.61 -4.61 17.17
C GLN A 46 -0.22 -3.20 17.60
N ASP A 47 -0.82 -2.15 17.05
CA ASP A 47 -0.29 -0.79 17.27
C ASP A 47 -1.04 0.02 18.32
N ALA A 48 -2.04 -0.56 18.93
CA ALA A 48 -2.96 0.16 19.78
C ALA A 48 -3.45 -0.63 20.99
N PHE A 49 -2.60 -1.52 21.55
CA PHE A 49 -3.00 -2.27 22.74
C PHE A 49 -3.49 -1.33 23.85
N VAL A 50 -2.74 -0.27 24.13
CA VAL A 50 -3.12 0.74 25.12
C VAL A 50 -4.33 1.54 24.66
N SER A 51 -4.39 1.97 23.39
CA SER A 51 -5.55 2.70 22.82
C SER A 51 -6.77 1.81 22.75
N SER A 52 -6.60 0.54 22.44
CA SER A 52 -7.68 -0.45 22.39
C SER A 52 -8.19 -0.81 23.78
N MET A 53 -7.30 -0.97 24.79
CA MET A 53 -7.70 -1.12 26.19
C MET A 53 -8.49 0.09 26.70
N LEU A 54 -8.11 1.29 26.26
CA LEU A 54 -8.76 2.54 26.64
C LEU A 54 -10.00 2.85 25.80
N GLY A 55 -10.33 2.02 24.79
CA GLY A 55 -11.52 2.20 23.92
C GLY A 55 -11.49 3.49 23.08
N ARG A 56 -10.32 4.06 22.81
CA ARG A 56 -10.15 5.39 22.19
C ARG A 56 -10.10 5.38 20.66
N ARG A 57 -10.04 4.20 20.03
CA ARG A 57 -10.05 4.14 18.56
C ARG A 57 -11.47 4.34 18.04
N THR A 58 -11.57 5.15 17.02
CA THR A 58 -12.83 5.41 16.30
C THR A 58 -12.63 5.19 14.82
N LEU A 59 -13.68 4.80 14.13
CA LEU A 59 -13.70 4.59 12.69
C LEU A 59 -14.74 5.53 12.07
N ASP A 60 -14.31 6.33 11.12
CA ASP A 60 -15.17 7.09 10.25
C ASP A 60 -15.70 6.17 9.15
N ILE A 61 -17.01 5.95 9.14
CA ILE A 61 -17.70 5.10 8.16
C ILE A 61 -18.56 6.02 7.30
N PRO A 62 -18.39 6.02 5.96
CA PRO A 62 -19.19 6.87 5.08
C PRO A 62 -20.70 6.67 5.30
N GLY A 63 -21.40 7.76 5.60
CA GLY A 63 -22.85 7.76 5.84
C GLY A 63 -23.30 7.38 7.27
N GLU A 64 -22.35 7.19 8.18
CA GLU A 64 -22.63 6.95 9.61
C GLU A 64 -21.87 7.99 10.46
N ASP A 65 -22.27 8.13 11.73
CA ASP A 65 -21.46 8.83 12.72
C ASP A 65 -20.15 8.08 13.00
N VAL A 66 -19.17 8.78 13.55
CA VAL A 66 -17.89 8.17 13.94
C VAL A 66 -18.12 7.06 14.96
N VAL A 67 -17.80 5.82 14.60
CA VAL A 67 -18.12 4.63 15.37
C VAL A 67 -16.94 4.23 16.28
N PRO A 68 -17.14 4.13 17.60
CA PRO A 68 -16.12 3.64 18.53
C PRO A 68 -15.79 2.15 18.29
N GLU A 69 -14.54 1.76 18.49
CA GLU A 69 -14.11 0.36 18.36
C GLU A 69 -14.96 -0.63 19.19
N LYS A 70 -15.37 -0.21 20.38
CA LYS A 70 -16.21 -1.05 21.26
C LYS A 70 -17.53 -1.44 20.60
N GLU A 71 -18.09 -0.56 19.78
CA GLU A 71 -19.31 -0.85 19.01
C GLU A 71 -19.02 -1.67 17.76
N LEU A 72 -17.92 -1.35 17.07
CA LEU A 72 -17.47 -2.14 15.91
C LEU A 72 -17.21 -3.60 16.26
N ARG A 73 -16.73 -3.88 17.47
CA ARG A 73 -16.52 -5.27 17.94
C ARG A 73 -17.79 -6.08 18.09
N LYS A 74 -18.95 -5.42 18.13
CA LYS A 74 -20.27 -6.09 18.17
C LYS A 74 -20.84 -6.33 16.77
N ARG A 75 -20.22 -5.75 15.73
CA ARG A 75 -20.66 -5.88 14.35
C ARG A 75 -19.96 -7.06 13.69
N ASP A 76 -20.68 -7.83 12.90
CA ASP A 76 -20.12 -8.90 12.07
C ASP A 76 -19.43 -8.35 10.81
N SER A 77 -19.85 -7.18 10.34
CA SER A 77 -19.30 -6.58 9.12
C SER A 77 -19.35 -5.05 9.15
N VAL A 78 -18.57 -4.45 8.27
CA VAL A 78 -18.57 -3.01 7.96
C VAL A 78 -18.32 -2.81 6.46
N THR A 79 -18.91 -1.78 5.87
CA THR A 79 -18.64 -1.42 4.47
C THR A 79 -17.63 -0.28 4.42
N LEU A 80 -16.47 -0.53 3.81
CA LEU A 80 -15.41 0.46 3.62
C LEU A 80 -14.94 0.42 2.16
N ASN A 81 -14.69 1.57 1.57
CA ASN A 81 -14.25 1.71 0.17
C ASN A 81 -15.12 0.91 -0.83
N GLY A 82 -16.44 0.87 -0.57
CA GLY A 82 -17.39 0.13 -1.40
C GLY A 82 -17.37 -1.40 -1.24
N VAL A 83 -16.61 -1.92 -0.28
CA VAL A 83 -16.49 -3.37 -0.02
C VAL A 83 -17.05 -3.72 1.36
N LYS A 84 -17.93 -4.72 1.42
CA LYS A 84 -18.39 -5.31 2.68
C LYS A 84 -17.31 -6.21 3.25
N LEU A 85 -16.79 -5.85 4.42
CA LEU A 85 -15.76 -6.59 5.14
C LEU A 85 -16.40 -7.36 6.30
N ASN A 86 -16.34 -8.69 6.29
CA ASN A 86 -16.68 -9.49 7.45
C ASN A 86 -15.53 -9.40 8.46
N LEU A 87 -15.80 -8.85 9.64
CA LEU A 87 -14.77 -8.55 10.64
C LEU A 87 -14.43 -9.80 11.45
N VAL A 88 -13.17 -10.18 11.41
CA VAL A 88 -12.65 -11.30 12.21
C VAL A 88 -11.74 -10.74 13.29
N TRP A 89 -12.29 -10.55 14.49
CA TRP A 89 -11.54 -10.02 15.62
C TRP A 89 -10.59 -11.07 16.19
N LYS A 90 -9.34 -10.68 16.32
CA LYS A 90 -8.27 -11.51 16.85
C LYS A 90 -8.07 -11.19 18.32
N ASN A 91 -8.31 -12.17 19.19
CA ASN A 91 -7.92 -12.08 20.58
C ASN A 91 -6.42 -12.39 20.69
N TYR A 92 -5.61 -11.35 20.68
CA TYR A 92 -4.17 -11.43 20.82
C TYR A 92 -3.80 -11.12 22.26
N SER A 93 -3.05 -12.00 22.92
CA SER A 93 -2.51 -11.70 24.22
C SER A 93 -1.17 -10.95 24.10
N ILE A 94 -0.85 -10.12 25.10
CA ILE A 94 0.47 -9.45 25.17
C ILE A 94 1.62 -10.48 25.15
N PRO A 95 1.55 -11.59 25.88
CA PRO A 95 2.55 -12.65 25.81
C PRO A 95 2.74 -13.20 24.40
N ASP A 96 1.65 -13.40 23.62
CA ASP A 96 1.74 -13.89 22.25
C ASP A 96 2.47 -12.92 21.32
N HIS A 97 2.20 -11.63 21.48
CA HIS A 97 2.90 -10.59 20.72
C HIS A 97 4.40 -10.59 21.05
N PHE A 98 4.74 -10.62 22.33
CA PHE A 98 6.13 -10.63 22.78
C PHE A 98 6.88 -11.88 22.31
N LEU A 99 6.30 -13.05 22.48
CA LEU A 99 6.87 -14.33 22.05
C LEU A 99 7.10 -14.39 20.53
N PHE A 100 6.16 -13.90 19.76
CA PHE A 100 6.25 -13.95 18.30
C PHE A 100 7.19 -12.91 17.72
N TYR A 101 7.00 -11.62 18.08
CA TYR A 101 7.75 -10.52 17.45
C TYR A 101 9.09 -10.20 18.11
N LYS A 102 9.22 -10.43 19.41
CA LYS A 102 10.47 -10.12 20.13
C LYS A 102 11.40 -11.32 20.23
N LEU A 103 10.86 -12.49 20.51
CA LEU A 103 11.66 -13.71 20.67
C LEU A 103 11.65 -14.62 19.44
N GLY A 104 10.89 -14.28 18.39
CA GLY A 104 10.79 -15.09 17.18
C GLY A 104 10.12 -16.46 17.38
N LEU A 105 9.51 -16.69 18.54
CA LEU A 105 8.80 -17.93 18.85
C LEU A 105 7.36 -17.85 18.33
N ARG A 106 6.88 -18.91 17.68
CA ARG A 106 5.48 -18.98 17.28
C ARG A 106 4.61 -19.09 18.53
N PRO A 107 3.71 -18.11 18.82
CA PRO A 107 2.82 -18.23 19.97
C PRO A 107 1.91 -19.45 19.77
N VAL A 108 1.79 -20.27 20.81
CA VAL A 108 0.98 -21.51 20.75
C VAL A 108 -0.48 -21.23 20.42
N CYS A 109 -1.00 -20.09 20.81
CA CYS A 109 -2.40 -19.68 20.59
C CYS A 109 -2.63 -19.09 19.20
N TYR A 110 -1.64 -18.51 18.53
CA TYR A 110 -1.78 -17.91 17.21
C TYR A 110 -2.21 -18.93 16.14
N PRO A 111 -1.53 -20.05 15.95
CA PRO A 111 -2.00 -21.11 15.05
C PRO A 111 -3.37 -21.65 15.43
N ARG A 112 -3.70 -21.77 16.71
CA ARG A 112 -5.03 -22.22 17.16
C ARG A 112 -6.12 -21.23 16.77
N PHE A 113 -5.86 -19.92 16.95
CA PHE A 113 -6.80 -18.89 16.50
C PHE A 113 -7.06 -18.97 15.00
N LEU A 114 -6.00 -19.06 14.19
CA LEU A 114 -6.10 -19.13 12.74
C LEU A 114 -6.85 -20.39 12.29
N ARG A 115 -6.55 -21.55 12.88
CA ARG A 115 -7.24 -22.82 12.56
C ARG A 115 -8.73 -22.78 12.89
N LYS A 116 -9.17 -22.10 13.94
CA LYS A 116 -10.58 -21.91 14.25
C LYS A 116 -11.34 -21.08 13.21
N ARG A 117 -10.62 -20.33 12.36
CA ARG A 117 -11.23 -19.49 11.30
C ARG A 117 -11.32 -20.20 9.96
N VAL A 118 -10.74 -21.37 9.84
CA VAL A 118 -10.79 -22.19 8.61
C VAL A 118 -12.22 -22.51 8.20
N ASP A 119 -13.09 -22.73 9.16
CA ASP A 119 -14.49 -23.08 8.90
C ASP A 119 -15.31 -21.93 8.26
N LEU A 120 -14.84 -20.69 8.36
CA LEU A 120 -15.41 -19.56 7.62
C LEU A 120 -15.31 -19.73 6.11
N LEU A 121 -14.34 -20.54 5.65
CA LEU A 121 -14.05 -20.74 4.24
C LEU A 121 -14.75 -21.98 3.65
N LYS A 122 -15.54 -22.72 4.45
CA LYS A 122 -16.26 -23.91 3.99
C LYS A 122 -17.28 -23.55 2.90
N GLY A 123 -17.20 -24.27 1.77
CA GLY A 123 -18.16 -24.11 0.65
C GLY A 123 -17.84 -22.99 -0.31
N TYR A 124 -16.67 -22.40 -0.24
CA TYR A 124 -16.13 -21.55 -1.31
C TYR A 124 -15.41 -22.39 -2.35
N ASP A 125 -15.39 -21.91 -3.59
CA ASP A 125 -14.73 -22.58 -4.71
C ASP A 125 -13.23 -22.31 -4.73
N VAL A 126 -12.81 -21.09 -4.34
CA VAL A 126 -11.42 -20.64 -4.30
C VAL A 126 -11.21 -19.67 -3.13
N VAL A 127 -10.04 -19.72 -2.52
CA VAL A 127 -9.60 -18.72 -1.53
C VAL A 127 -8.53 -17.82 -2.14
N ALA A 128 -8.82 -16.52 -2.19
CA ALA A 128 -7.88 -15.44 -2.51
C ALA A 128 -7.25 -14.94 -1.21
N ALA A 129 -6.04 -15.36 -0.92
CA ALA A 129 -5.33 -14.97 0.29
C ALA A 129 -4.40 -13.79 0.03
N HIS A 130 -4.25 -12.90 1.02
CA HIS A 130 -3.25 -11.85 0.98
C HIS A 130 -2.26 -12.04 2.13
N SER A 131 -0.97 -11.97 1.80
CA SER A 131 0.15 -12.11 2.73
C SER A 131 0.15 -13.43 3.54
N PHE A 132 1.07 -13.57 4.48
CA PHE A 132 1.29 -14.85 5.16
C PHE A 132 0.14 -15.29 6.07
N VAL A 133 -0.60 -14.35 6.70
CA VAL A 133 -1.72 -14.72 7.59
C VAL A 133 -2.91 -15.25 6.79
N GLY A 134 -3.28 -14.56 5.72
CA GLY A 134 -4.31 -15.05 4.80
C GLY A 134 -3.91 -16.40 4.19
N GLY A 135 -2.66 -16.52 3.71
CA GLY A 135 -2.12 -17.75 3.14
C GLY A 135 -2.13 -18.92 4.12
N PHE A 136 -1.81 -18.69 5.40
CA PHE A 136 -1.87 -19.74 6.41
C PHE A 136 -3.29 -20.30 6.57
N ILE A 137 -4.30 -19.44 6.67
CA ILE A 137 -5.70 -19.87 6.83
C ILE A 137 -6.18 -20.58 5.57
N ALA A 138 -5.84 -20.05 4.40
CA ALA A 138 -6.18 -20.65 3.11
C ALA A 138 -5.57 -22.05 2.95
N ARG A 139 -4.30 -22.22 3.33
CA ARG A 139 -3.64 -23.54 3.34
C ARG A 139 -4.33 -24.56 4.27
N GLU A 140 -4.71 -24.14 5.47
CA GLU A 140 -5.44 -25.02 6.38
C GLU A 140 -6.84 -25.35 5.85
N ALA A 141 -7.50 -24.43 5.10
CA ALA A 141 -8.75 -24.71 4.40
C ALA A 141 -8.56 -25.73 3.26
N GLN A 142 -7.49 -25.58 2.49
CA GLN A 142 -7.13 -26.59 1.48
C GLN A 142 -6.93 -27.97 2.10
N ARG A 143 -6.18 -28.07 3.21
CA ARG A 143 -5.96 -29.34 3.91
C ARG A 143 -7.22 -29.98 4.45
N LYS A 144 -8.17 -29.14 4.93
CA LYS A 144 -9.40 -29.62 5.59
C LYS A 144 -10.54 -29.89 4.60
N TYR A 145 -10.67 -29.06 3.59
CA TYR A 145 -11.84 -29.04 2.69
C TYR A 145 -11.48 -29.22 1.20
N GLY A 146 -10.20 -29.32 0.84
CA GLY A 146 -9.77 -29.43 -0.55
C GLY A 146 -9.88 -28.12 -1.34
N ILE A 147 -10.16 -26.98 -0.71
CA ILE A 147 -10.40 -25.71 -1.41
C ILE A 147 -9.08 -25.15 -1.93
N PRO A 148 -8.92 -24.94 -3.25
CA PRO A 148 -7.71 -24.38 -3.82
C PRO A 148 -7.53 -22.91 -3.41
N PHE A 149 -6.28 -22.46 -3.34
CA PHE A 149 -5.98 -21.08 -3.00
C PHE A 149 -4.79 -20.52 -3.79
N TYR A 150 -4.79 -19.20 -3.93
CA TYR A 150 -3.63 -18.44 -4.36
C TYR A 150 -3.33 -17.35 -3.33
N ILE A 151 -2.11 -16.80 -3.39
CA ILE A 151 -1.67 -15.76 -2.47
C ILE A 151 -1.21 -14.55 -3.26
N THR A 152 -1.68 -13.36 -2.88
CA THR A 152 -1.15 -12.08 -3.37
C THR A 152 -0.19 -11.49 -2.34
N TRP A 153 1.05 -11.21 -2.79
CA TRP A 153 2.15 -10.66 -2.00
C TRP A 153 2.35 -9.18 -2.32
N HIS A 154 2.45 -8.32 -1.28
CA HIS A 154 2.33 -6.86 -1.46
C HIS A 154 3.62 -6.07 -1.22
N GLY A 155 4.61 -6.61 -0.51
CA GLY A 155 5.86 -5.89 -0.23
C GLY A 155 6.61 -6.42 0.97
N SER A 156 6.43 -5.84 2.16
CA SER A 156 7.17 -6.22 3.38
C SER A 156 7.04 -7.69 3.79
N ASP A 157 5.98 -8.33 3.36
CA ASP A 157 5.71 -9.75 3.51
C ASP A 157 6.67 -10.64 2.70
N ILE A 158 7.36 -10.08 1.70
CA ILE A 158 8.39 -10.76 0.88
C ILE A 158 9.77 -10.14 1.10
N HIS A 159 9.93 -8.81 0.96
CA HIS A 159 11.27 -8.23 0.94
C HIS A 159 11.87 -7.94 2.33
N THR A 160 11.08 -7.93 3.41
CA THR A 160 11.57 -7.53 4.74
C THR A 160 11.32 -8.57 5.82
N THR A 161 10.06 -8.96 6.02
CA THR A 161 9.65 -9.77 7.18
C THR A 161 10.29 -11.15 7.20
N PRO A 162 10.37 -11.89 6.07
CA PRO A 162 11.03 -13.19 6.03
C PRO A 162 12.52 -13.14 6.37
N PHE A 163 13.20 -12.05 5.99
CA PHE A 163 14.64 -11.90 6.24
C PHE A 163 14.97 -11.43 7.65
N LYS A 164 14.02 -10.82 8.36
CA LYS A 164 14.16 -10.44 9.76
C LYS A 164 13.80 -11.57 10.73
N HIS A 165 12.94 -12.49 10.31
CA HIS A 165 12.37 -13.54 11.15
C HIS A 165 12.45 -14.90 10.44
N PRO A 166 13.46 -15.74 10.76
CA PRO A 166 13.69 -17.03 10.09
C PRO A 166 12.45 -17.93 10.05
N GLN A 167 11.66 -17.94 11.14
CA GLN A 167 10.44 -18.76 11.20
C GLN A 167 9.34 -18.26 10.24
N ILE A 168 9.28 -16.95 9.99
CA ILE A 168 8.36 -16.41 8.97
C ILE A 168 8.87 -16.74 7.58
N LYS A 169 10.20 -16.73 7.37
CA LYS A 169 10.78 -17.17 6.10
C LYS A 169 10.41 -18.60 5.78
N GLU A 170 10.55 -19.50 6.75
CA GLU A 170 10.18 -20.91 6.59
C GLU A 170 8.68 -21.08 6.29
N LEU A 171 7.81 -20.39 7.07
CA LEU A 171 6.37 -20.39 6.80
C LEU A 171 6.05 -19.84 5.43
N THR A 172 6.70 -18.75 5.02
CA THR A 172 6.48 -18.13 3.70
C THR A 172 6.90 -19.09 2.58
N ALA A 173 8.03 -19.82 2.75
CA ALA A 173 8.48 -20.83 1.81
C ALA A 173 7.46 -21.97 1.67
N GLU A 174 6.92 -22.45 2.78
CA GLU A 174 5.86 -23.46 2.78
C GLU A 174 4.60 -22.96 2.04
N LEU A 175 4.20 -21.71 2.28
CA LEU A 175 3.01 -21.11 1.64
C LEU A 175 3.21 -20.92 0.14
N ILE A 176 4.40 -20.48 -0.29
CA ILE A 176 4.74 -20.33 -1.71
C ILE A 176 4.66 -21.70 -2.42
N ARG A 177 5.13 -22.75 -1.79
CA ARG A 177 5.08 -24.12 -2.34
C ARG A 177 3.65 -24.68 -2.41
N ASP A 178 2.86 -24.46 -1.34
CA ASP A 178 1.55 -25.12 -1.18
C ASP A 178 0.42 -24.37 -1.92
N ALA A 179 0.61 -23.08 -2.25
CA ALA A 179 -0.34 -22.30 -3.04
C ALA A 179 -0.36 -22.77 -4.51
N LYS A 180 -1.55 -22.85 -5.11
CA LYS A 180 -1.69 -23.14 -6.54
C LYS A 180 -1.11 -22.06 -7.44
N MET A 181 -1.09 -20.80 -6.97
CA MET A 181 -0.47 -19.66 -7.62
C MET A 181 -0.03 -18.63 -6.58
N ASN A 182 1.12 -18.02 -6.81
CA ASN A 182 1.61 -16.88 -6.07
C ASN A 182 1.64 -15.63 -6.97
N CYS A 183 0.83 -14.65 -6.64
CA CYS A 183 0.73 -13.39 -7.36
C CYS A 183 1.56 -12.31 -6.65
N PHE A 184 2.46 -11.66 -7.37
CA PHE A 184 3.30 -10.60 -6.83
C PHE A 184 2.92 -9.27 -7.46
N VAL A 185 2.78 -8.22 -6.64
CA VAL A 185 2.41 -6.89 -7.16
C VAL A 185 3.53 -6.20 -7.94
N SER A 186 4.72 -6.81 -8.00
CA SER A 186 5.83 -6.36 -8.84
C SER A 186 6.75 -7.54 -9.19
N ARG A 187 7.46 -7.42 -10.31
CA ARG A 187 8.47 -8.36 -10.75
C ARG A 187 9.62 -8.46 -9.75
N ASN A 188 10.03 -7.33 -9.20
CA ASN A 188 11.07 -7.29 -8.16
C ASN A 188 10.70 -8.14 -6.94
N LEU A 189 9.45 -8.08 -6.47
CA LEU A 189 9.01 -8.95 -5.36
C LEU A 189 9.00 -10.43 -5.75
N MET A 190 8.61 -10.75 -6.97
CA MET A 190 8.66 -12.12 -7.48
C MET A 190 10.10 -12.64 -7.49
N GLU A 191 11.06 -11.89 -7.98
CA GLU A 191 12.50 -12.24 -7.98
C GLU A 191 13.06 -12.43 -6.56
N ILE A 192 12.71 -11.51 -5.63
CA ILE A 192 13.10 -11.66 -4.22
C ILE A 192 12.55 -12.95 -3.61
N SER A 193 11.34 -13.38 -4.01
CA SER A 193 10.71 -14.58 -3.50
C SER A 193 11.46 -15.87 -3.88
N ASP A 194 12.31 -15.86 -4.93
CA ASP A 194 13.16 -16.99 -5.31
C ASP A 194 14.19 -17.35 -4.23
N ARG A 195 14.55 -16.37 -3.39
CA ARG A 195 15.42 -16.53 -2.23
C ARG A 195 14.68 -17.09 -0.99
N ILE A 196 13.37 -17.28 -1.08
CA ILE A 196 12.51 -17.75 0.02
C ILE A 196 12.00 -19.15 -0.28
N GLY A 197 11.41 -19.37 -1.47
CA GLY A 197 10.81 -20.65 -1.81
C GLY A 197 10.43 -20.75 -3.29
N THR A 198 10.16 -22.00 -3.70
CA THR A 198 9.76 -22.37 -5.07
C THR A 198 8.28 -22.68 -5.12
N GLY A 199 7.61 -22.34 -6.23
CA GLY A 199 6.19 -22.58 -6.49
C GLY A 199 5.76 -21.87 -7.77
N GLU A 200 4.52 -22.05 -8.20
CA GLU A 200 3.95 -21.33 -9.35
C GLU A 200 3.84 -19.85 -9.03
N LYS A 201 4.34 -19.00 -9.90
CA LYS A 201 4.47 -17.54 -9.68
C LYS A 201 4.00 -16.75 -10.89
N THR A 202 3.39 -15.62 -10.64
CA THR A 202 3.06 -14.62 -11.67
C THR A 202 3.14 -13.20 -11.09
N VAL A 203 3.36 -12.22 -11.95
CA VAL A 203 3.20 -10.81 -11.58
C VAL A 203 1.75 -10.43 -11.80
N LEU A 204 1.15 -9.77 -10.83
CA LEU A 204 -0.22 -9.27 -10.89
C LEU A 204 -0.23 -7.86 -10.30
N TYR A 205 0.00 -6.88 -11.15
CA TYR A 205 0.11 -5.48 -10.74
C TYR A 205 -1.16 -4.97 -10.06
N ASN A 206 -1.02 -4.01 -9.16
CA ASN A 206 -2.16 -3.22 -8.71
C ASN A 206 -2.48 -2.14 -9.75
N GLY A 207 -3.75 -1.86 -9.94
CA GLY A 207 -4.22 -0.78 -10.81
C GLY A 207 -4.21 0.58 -10.12
N CYS A 208 -4.62 1.58 -10.86
CA CYS A 208 -4.89 2.93 -10.40
C CYS A 208 -6.35 3.27 -10.72
N ASP A 209 -7.05 3.92 -9.78
CA ASP A 209 -8.46 4.28 -9.97
C ASP A 209 -8.62 5.34 -11.09
N GLY A 210 -9.73 5.26 -11.82
CA GLY A 210 -10.01 6.11 -12.98
C GLY A 210 -10.24 7.60 -12.68
N ASN A 211 -10.35 7.97 -11.39
CA ASN A 211 -10.42 9.37 -10.95
C ASN A 211 -9.06 10.09 -10.94
N PHE A 212 -7.95 9.33 -10.97
CA PHE A 212 -6.61 9.89 -11.17
C PHE A 212 -6.41 10.19 -12.66
N VAL A 213 -6.79 11.39 -13.04
CA VAL A 213 -6.66 11.91 -14.40
C VAL A 213 -6.17 13.35 -14.34
N ARG A 214 -5.45 13.78 -15.38
CA ARG A 214 -5.11 15.18 -15.54
C ARG A 214 -6.39 15.99 -15.83
N TYR A 215 -6.69 16.95 -14.97
CA TYR A 215 -7.83 17.84 -15.16
C TYR A 215 -7.60 18.83 -16.30
N PRO A 216 -8.66 19.31 -16.95
CA PRO A 216 -8.56 20.43 -17.89
C PRO A 216 -7.88 21.65 -17.26
N GLU A 217 -7.14 22.41 -18.06
CA GLU A 217 -6.29 23.49 -17.56
C GLU A 217 -7.07 24.55 -16.76
N GLY A 218 -8.29 24.87 -17.15
CA GLY A 218 -9.15 25.80 -16.39
C GLY A 218 -9.40 25.30 -14.95
N ARG A 219 -9.76 24.02 -14.78
CA ARG A 219 -9.99 23.43 -13.46
C ARG A 219 -8.69 23.35 -12.65
N ARG A 220 -7.56 23.04 -13.29
CA ARG A 220 -6.26 23.04 -12.62
C ARG A 220 -5.88 24.43 -12.12
N SER A 221 -6.09 25.47 -12.96
CA SER A 221 -5.84 26.84 -12.59
C SER A 221 -6.70 27.30 -11.39
N GLU A 222 -7.98 26.96 -11.38
CA GLU A 222 -8.88 27.23 -10.26
C GLU A 222 -8.42 26.54 -8.97
N LEU A 223 -8.06 25.26 -9.03
CA LEU A 223 -7.53 24.51 -7.89
C LEU A 223 -6.23 25.11 -7.36
N ARG A 224 -5.30 25.48 -8.24
CA ARG A 224 -4.04 26.11 -7.85
C ARG A 224 -4.27 27.48 -7.20
N LYS A 225 -5.24 28.26 -7.72
CA LYS A 225 -5.66 29.54 -7.12
C LYS A 225 -6.28 29.32 -5.74
N ALA A 226 -7.20 28.37 -5.60
CA ALA A 226 -7.87 28.04 -4.33
C ALA A 226 -6.86 27.57 -3.26
N ASN A 227 -5.78 26.92 -3.67
CA ASN A 227 -4.70 26.48 -2.77
C ASN A 227 -3.58 27.51 -2.57
N GLY A 228 -3.65 28.71 -3.19
CA GLY A 228 -2.65 29.77 -3.06
C GLY A 228 -1.31 29.48 -3.73
N VAL A 229 -1.30 28.61 -4.76
CA VAL A 229 -0.10 28.19 -5.51
C VAL A 229 -0.15 28.59 -6.98
N GLN A 230 -1.02 29.53 -7.35
CA GLN A 230 -1.04 30.08 -8.70
C GLN A 230 0.29 30.79 -8.99
N GLY A 231 0.94 30.43 -10.12
CA GLY A 231 2.24 30.97 -10.51
C GLY A 231 3.45 30.48 -9.72
N LYS A 232 3.27 29.56 -8.75
CA LYS A 232 4.36 28.90 -8.02
C LYS A 232 4.67 27.55 -8.64
N LYS A 233 5.85 27.00 -8.39
CA LYS A 233 6.16 25.57 -8.58
C LYS A 233 5.74 24.79 -7.32
N VAL A 234 5.19 23.60 -7.48
CA VAL A 234 4.74 22.75 -6.37
C VAL A 234 5.48 21.41 -6.40
N VAL A 235 6.27 21.16 -5.37
CA VAL A 235 6.97 19.89 -5.16
C VAL A 235 6.29 19.14 -4.02
N THR A 236 5.81 17.94 -4.28
CA THR A 236 5.00 17.18 -3.32
C THR A 236 5.69 15.88 -2.90
N TYR A 237 5.68 15.59 -1.61
CA TYR A 237 5.84 14.26 -1.07
C TYR A 237 4.46 13.72 -0.66
N ALA A 238 4.16 12.46 -1.01
CA ALA A 238 2.93 11.82 -0.56
C ALA A 238 3.21 10.37 -0.10
N GLY A 239 2.92 10.09 1.17
CA GLY A 239 3.14 8.77 1.77
C GLY A 239 3.22 8.78 3.28
N ASN A 240 3.30 7.58 3.88
CA ASN A 240 3.46 7.44 5.33
C ASN A 240 4.81 8.02 5.79
N MET A 241 4.82 8.79 6.86
CA MET A 241 6.05 9.39 7.40
C MET A 241 6.78 8.39 8.32
N LEU A 242 7.38 7.38 7.68
CA LEU A 242 8.13 6.29 8.32
C LEU A 242 9.55 6.18 7.74
N SER A 243 10.48 5.57 8.49
CA SER A 243 11.88 5.42 8.08
C SER A 243 12.06 4.66 6.75
N VAL A 244 11.19 3.69 6.43
CA VAL A 244 11.22 3.00 5.14
C VAL A 244 10.95 3.94 3.96
N LYS A 245 10.22 5.04 4.17
CA LYS A 245 9.96 6.09 3.17
C LYS A 245 11.06 7.14 3.12
N ASN A 246 12.08 7.03 3.98
CA ASN A 246 13.24 7.92 4.03
C ASN A 246 12.88 9.41 4.12
N VAL A 247 11.80 9.71 4.84
CA VAL A 247 11.29 11.09 4.97
C VAL A 247 12.28 12.04 5.65
N GLU A 248 13.25 11.48 6.39
CA GLU A 248 14.35 12.23 6.98
C GLU A 248 15.26 12.90 5.94
N SER A 249 15.22 12.46 4.67
CA SER A 249 15.96 13.12 3.58
C SER A 249 15.23 14.32 2.97
N LEU A 250 13.92 14.48 3.25
CA LEU A 250 13.12 15.57 2.67
C LEU A 250 13.66 16.97 2.96
N PRO A 251 14.09 17.30 4.20
CA PRO A 251 14.65 18.62 4.48
C PRO A 251 15.86 18.94 3.61
N GLY A 252 16.79 18.00 3.48
CA GLY A 252 17.97 18.17 2.63
C GLY A 252 17.64 18.27 1.13
N ILE A 253 16.65 17.49 0.66
CA ILE A 253 16.18 17.54 -0.74
C ILE A 253 15.53 18.90 -1.02
N PHE A 254 14.59 19.35 -0.19
CA PHE A 254 13.85 20.59 -0.40
C PHE A 254 14.74 21.80 -0.32
N HIS A 255 15.65 21.86 0.68
CA HIS A 255 16.68 22.89 0.77
C HIS A 255 17.53 22.94 -0.50
N ALA A 256 18.00 21.79 -0.97
CA ALA A 256 18.86 21.72 -2.17
C ALA A 256 18.10 22.08 -3.45
N VAL A 257 16.81 21.85 -3.55
CA VAL A 257 15.96 22.31 -4.66
C VAL A 257 15.81 23.82 -4.61
N GLN A 258 15.41 24.39 -3.45
CA GLN A 258 15.22 25.84 -3.30
C GLN A 258 16.50 26.64 -3.56
N ALA A 259 17.66 26.12 -3.13
CA ALA A 259 18.94 26.78 -3.33
C ALA A 259 19.40 26.87 -4.81
N ARG A 260 18.74 26.14 -5.72
CA ARG A 260 19.07 26.12 -7.17
C ARG A 260 18.12 26.93 -8.02
N LEU A 261 17.01 27.39 -7.47
CA LEU A 261 15.97 28.10 -8.21
C LEU A 261 15.60 29.40 -7.49
N ASP A 262 15.54 30.49 -8.26
CA ASP A 262 15.06 31.78 -7.77
C ASP A 262 13.52 31.84 -7.65
N ASP A 263 12.85 30.86 -8.23
CA ASP A 263 11.39 30.74 -8.21
C ASP A 263 10.86 30.50 -6.80
N ARG A 264 9.65 30.95 -6.52
CA ARG A 264 8.91 30.59 -5.31
C ARG A 264 8.36 29.18 -5.42
N ILE A 265 8.98 28.26 -4.71
CA ILE A 265 8.57 26.86 -4.64
C ILE A 265 7.71 26.65 -3.39
N GLU A 266 6.61 25.94 -3.58
CA GLU A 266 5.79 25.46 -2.48
C GLU A 266 6.03 23.97 -2.30
N PHE A 267 6.44 23.55 -1.12
CA PHE A 267 6.67 22.14 -0.78
C PHE A 267 5.48 21.59 -0.01
N TRP A 268 4.88 20.55 -0.55
CA TRP A 268 3.74 19.89 0.07
C TRP A 268 4.14 18.54 0.65
N VAL A 269 3.77 18.31 1.91
CA VAL A 269 3.97 17.03 2.60
C VAL A 269 2.60 16.46 2.93
N VAL A 270 2.24 15.37 2.24
CA VAL A 270 0.97 14.66 2.40
C VAL A 270 1.20 13.33 3.06
N GLY A 271 0.50 13.09 4.15
CA GLY A 271 0.59 11.88 4.95
C GLY A 271 0.97 12.16 6.40
N ASP A 272 1.01 11.08 7.18
CA ASP A 272 1.31 11.13 8.60
C ASP A 272 2.17 9.92 9.01
N GLY A 273 2.72 9.96 10.21
CA GLY A 273 3.50 8.89 10.79
C GLY A 273 4.42 9.37 11.90
N ARG A 274 5.10 8.43 12.55
CA ARG A 274 5.89 8.75 13.75
C ARG A 274 7.06 9.72 13.50
N LEU A 275 7.51 9.87 12.26
CA LEU A 275 8.61 10.79 11.91
C LEU A 275 8.11 12.19 11.53
N ARG A 276 6.80 12.39 11.40
CA ARG A 276 6.22 13.70 11.06
C ARG A 276 6.69 14.82 12.00
N PRO A 277 6.60 14.70 13.34
CA PRO A 277 6.99 15.81 14.22
C PRO A 277 8.44 16.26 14.00
N LYS A 278 9.35 15.30 13.78
CA LYS A 278 10.76 15.59 13.52
C LYS A 278 10.94 16.32 12.19
N VAL A 279 10.41 15.77 11.10
CA VAL A 279 10.55 16.31 9.74
C VAL A 279 9.88 17.69 9.63
N GLU A 280 8.70 17.85 10.23
CA GLU A 280 7.97 19.11 10.27
C GLU A 280 8.76 20.20 11.02
N ALA A 281 9.37 19.87 12.16
CA ALA A 281 10.21 20.80 12.89
C ALA A 281 11.46 21.22 12.10
N GLU A 282 12.12 20.29 11.41
CA GLU A 282 13.30 20.57 10.59
C GLU A 282 12.94 21.48 9.37
N LEU A 283 11.84 21.18 8.68
CA LEU A 283 11.38 21.95 7.52
C LEU A 283 10.89 23.37 7.93
N ASN A 284 10.19 23.50 9.04
CA ASN A 284 9.73 24.80 9.53
C ASN A 284 10.86 25.68 10.11
N ALA A 285 11.98 25.08 10.52
CA ALA A 285 13.16 25.82 10.97
C ALA A 285 13.94 26.49 9.82
N ASP A 286 13.76 26.03 8.59
CA ASP A 286 14.38 26.62 7.40
C ASP A 286 13.50 27.73 6.82
N SER A 287 13.85 28.98 7.11
CA SER A 287 13.09 30.16 6.65
C SER A 287 13.10 30.38 5.13
N ALA A 288 13.98 29.69 4.40
CA ALA A 288 14.01 29.73 2.94
C ALA A 288 12.93 28.86 2.28
N LEU A 289 12.33 27.94 3.05
CA LEU A 289 11.35 27.00 2.54
C LEU A 289 9.91 27.46 2.81
N SER A 290 9.03 27.28 1.84
CA SER A 290 7.59 27.40 2.02
C SER A 290 6.98 26.00 2.03
N CYS A 291 6.67 25.47 3.22
CA CYS A 291 6.18 24.11 3.40
C CYS A 291 4.73 24.08 3.89
N ARG A 292 3.92 23.17 3.33
CA ARG A 292 2.57 22.89 3.79
C ARG A 292 2.40 21.42 4.13
N PHE A 293 1.95 21.14 5.35
CA PHE A 293 1.67 19.79 5.84
C PHE A 293 0.16 19.53 5.82
N TRP A 294 -0.24 18.61 4.96
CA TRP A 294 -1.65 18.26 4.75
C TRP A 294 -2.17 17.18 5.72
N GLY A 295 -1.25 16.44 6.38
CA GLY A 295 -1.63 15.25 7.15
C GLY A 295 -2.15 14.12 6.27
N ASN A 296 -2.90 13.21 6.87
CA ASN A 296 -3.57 12.15 6.11
C ASN A 296 -4.72 12.73 5.30
N MET A 297 -4.64 12.60 3.99
CA MET A 297 -5.69 13.02 3.07
C MET A 297 -6.56 11.82 2.67
N PRO A 298 -7.90 12.02 2.58
CA PRO A 298 -8.77 11.00 2.03
C PRO A 298 -8.40 10.69 0.57
N PRO A 299 -8.49 9.41 0.13
CA PRO A 299 -8.13 9.02 -1.24
C PRO A 299 -8.83 9.86 -2.32
N GLU A 300 -10.08 10.29 -2.07
CA GLU A 300 -10.90 11.07 -2.98
C GLU A 300 -10.34 12.48 -3.24
N ARG A 301 -9.54 13.01 -2.30
CA ARG A 301 -8.90 14.32 -2.40
C ARG A 301 -7.51 14.27 -3.05
N MET A 302 -6.90 13.09 -3.16
CA MET A 302 -5.56 12.94 -3.73
C MET A 302 -5.46 13.38 -5.20
N PRO A 303 -6.45 13.14 -6.08
CA PRO A 303 -6.42 13.67 -7.45
C PRO A 303 -6.29 15.20 -7.52
N GLU A 304 -6.92 15.95 -6.60
CA GLU A 304 -6.81 17.41 -6.54
C GLU A 304 -5.39 17.85 -6.14
N ILE A 305 -4.79 17.17 -5.16
CA ILE A 305 -3.40 17.41 -4.73
C ILE A 305 -2.44 17.18 -5.90
N PHE A 306 -2.56 16.04 -6.58
CA PHE A 306 -1.66 15.70 -7.68
C PHE A 306 -1.87 16.59 -8.92
N ASN A 307 -3.09 17.08 -9.18
CA ASN A 307 -3.34 18.08 -10.23
C ASN A 307 -2.76 19.47 -9.92
N CYS A 308 -2.46 19.76 -8.65
CA CYS A 308 -1.72 20.96 -8.27
C CYS A 308 -0.20 20.75 -8.27
N THR A 309 0.26 19.50 -8.23
CA THR A 309 1.68 19.12 -8.14
C THR A 309 2.37 19.23 -9.50
N ASP A 310 3.56 19.81 -9.52
CA ASP A 310 4.43 19.83 -10.70
C ASP A 310 5.39 18.63 -10.65
N VAL A 311 6.00 18.34 -9.48
CA VAL A 311 6.90 17.20 -9.29
C VAL A 311 6.53 16.44 -8.00
N LEU A 312 6.34 15.14 -8.09
CA LEU A 312 6.27 14.26 -6.93
C LEU A 312 7.65 13.69 -6.60
N VAL A 313 8.04 13.76 -5.31
CA VAL A 313 9.31 13.22 -4.80
C VAL A 313 9.03 12.00 -3.92
N LEU A 314 9.64 10.86 -4.24
CA LEU A 314 9.54 9.62 -3.45
C LEU A 314 10.94 9.07 -3.09
N PRO A 315 11.55 9.49 -1.97
CA PRO A 315 12.92 9.11 -1.60
C PRO A 315 13.03 7.77 -0.87
N SER A 316 12.05 6.88 -1.03
CA SER A 316 11.89 5.64 -0.26
C SER A 316 13.13 4.74 -0.26
N ARG A 317 13.33 4.00 0.84
CA ARG A 317 14.39 2.97 0.97
C ARG A 317 13.97 1.64 0.38
N ASN A 318 12.66 1.39 0.30
CA ASN A 318 12.09 0.19 -0.30
C ASN A 318 10.62 0.39 -0.66
N GLU A 319 10.20 -0.20 -1.79
CA GLU A 319 8.83 -0.19 -2.29
C GLU A 319 8.44 -1.57 -2.85
N GLY A 320 7.19 -1.98 -2.64
CA GLY A 320 6.64 -3.13 -3.34
C GLY A 320 6.27 -2.75 -4.78
N LEU A 321 5.20 -1.98 -4.91
CA LEU A 321 4.81 -1.22 -6.11
C LEU A 321 4.21 0.10 -5.64
N PRO A 322 4.90 1.24 -5.86
CA PRO A 322 4.45 2.53 -5.33
C PRO A 322 3.36 3.14 -6.21
N LEU A 323 2.09 2.82 -5.94
CA LEU A 323 0.94 3.34 -6.70
C LEU A 323 0.89 4.86 -6.74
N VAL A 324 1.38 5.54 -5.71
CA VAL A 324 1.46 7.00 -5.66
C VAL A 324 2.18 7.62 -6.86
N LEU A 325 3.15 6.90 -7.45
CA LEU A 325 3.84 7.34 -8.68
C LEU A 325 2.89 7.27 -9.87
N VAL A 326 2.12 6.18 -10.00
CA VAL A 326 1.13 6.00 -11.06
C VAL A 326 0.01 7.04 -10.93
N GLU A 327 -0.48 7.26 -9.73
CA GLU A 327 -1.53 8.21 -9.40
C GLU A 327 -1.13 9.64 -9.76
N ALA A 328 0.06 10.07 -9.35
CA ALA A 328 0.57 11.41 -9.61
C ALA A 328 0.87 11.64 -11.09
N SER A 329 1.51 10.67 -11.78
CA SER A 329 1.80 10.81 -13.21
C SER A 329 0.55 10.82 -14.07
N ARG A 330 -0.50 10.06 -13.74
CA ARG A 330 -1.82 10.16 -14.41
C ARG A 330 -2.47 11.54 -14.24
N CYS A 331 -2.20 12.21 -13.12
CA CYS A 331 -2.65 13.60 -12.89
C CYS A 331 -1.75 14.64 -13.57
N GLY A 332 -0.66 14.23 -14.19
CA GLY A 332 0.26 15.08 -14.97
C GLY A 332 1.43 15.66 -14.19
N ALA A 333 1.74 15.13 -12.99
CA ALA A 333 2.96 15.44 -12.27
C ALA A 333 4.15 14.66 -12.84
N ASP A 334 5.30 15.29 -12.93
CA ASP A 334 6.57 14.60 -13.13
C ASP A 334 6.99 13.90 -11.83
N ILE A 335 7.83 12.88 -11.93
CA ILE A 335 8.20 12.03 -10.80
C ILE A 335 9.71 12.02 -10.62
N VAL A 336 10.17 12.16 -9.37
CA VAL A 336 11.57 11.88 -8.99
C VAL A 336 11.55 10.90 -7.83
N ALA A 337 12.14 9.73 -8.02
CA ALA A 337 12.07 8.67 -7.01
C ALA A 337 13.42 7.99 -6.78
N SER A 338 13.61 7.37 -5.61
CA SER A 338 14.73 6.47 -5.40
C SER A 338 14.56 5.19 -6.22
N ARG A 339 15.66 4.68 -6.79
CA ARG A 339 15.68 3.47 -7.62
C ARG A 339 15.65 2.21 -6.72
N VAL A 340 14.49 1.88 -6.19
CA VAL A 340 14.32 0.76 -5.25
C VAL A 340 13.07 -0.06 -5.55
N GLY A 341 13.11 -1.34 -5.23
CA GLY A 341 11.96 -2.24 -5.32
C GLY A 341 11.25 -2.18 -6.67
N GLY A 342 9.93 -2.01 -6.66
CA GLY A 342 9.11 -1.89 -7.86
C GLY A 342 9.08 -0.51 -8.52
N VAL A 343 9.88 0.48 -8.06
CA VAL A 343 9.96 1.81 -8.71
C VAL A 343 10.37 1.70 -10.17
N PRO A 344 11.42 0.92 -10.55
CA PRO A 344 11.81 0.78 -11.96
C PRO A 344 10.75 0.16 -12.87
N GLU A 345 9.72 -0.45 -12.31
CA GLU A 345 8.59 -1.01 -13.08
C GLU A 345 7.53 0.04 -13.44
N VAL A 346 7.48 1.14 -12.69
CA VAL A 346 6.63 2.30 -12.97
C VAL A 346 7.36 3.31 -13.85
N MET A 347 8.61 3.55 -13.51
CA MET A 347 9.47 4.49 -14.19
C MET A 347 10.92 4.06 -14.08
N ASP A 348 11.70 4.26 -15.11
CA ASP A 348 13.15 4.01 -15.10
C ASP A 348 13.88 5.17 -15.78
N GLY A 349 15.23 5.14 -15.72
CA GLY A 349 16.10 6.12 -16.36
C GLY A 349 16.50 7.26 -15.43
N ASP A 350 16.72 8.43 -16.04
CA ASP A 350 17.44 9.56 -15.43
C ASP A 350 16.77 10.18 -14.19
N PHE A 351 15.47 9.94 -13.99
CA PHE A 351 14.72 10.51 -12.87
C PHE A 351 14.59 9.54 -11.69
N THR A 352 15.24 8.38 -11.77
CA THR A 352 15.41 7.48 -10.62
C THR A 352 16.82 7.65 -10.04
N VAL A 353 16.91 7.75 -8.71
CA VAL A 353 18.16 8.03 -7.99
C VAL A 353 18.53 6.86 -7.09
N ALA A 354 19.70 6.27 -7.27
CA ALA A 354 20.19 5.22 -6.40
C ALA A 354 20.42 5.75 -4.98
N LEU A 355 20.16 4.91 -3.97
CA LEU A 355 20.29 5.29 -2.55
C LEU A 355 21.74 5.38 -2.07
N ASP A 356 22.66 4.79 -2.79
CA ASP A 356 24.08 4.77 -2.46
C ASP A 356 24.75 6.16 -2.61
N GLY A 357 25.77 6.38 -1.80
CA GLY A 357 26.57 7.60 -1.83
C GLY A 357 26.08 8.70 -0.87
N LYS A 358 26.99 9.67 -0.60
CA LYS A 358 26.76 10.75 0.36
C LYS A 358 25.83 11.85 -0.15
N ASP A 359 25.64 11.94 -1.48
CA ASP A 359 24.99 13.07 -2.13
C ASP A 359 23.56 12.77 -2.59
N PHE A 360 22.88 11.78 -1.95
CA PHE A 360 21.53 11.36 -2.35
C PHE A 360 20.55 12.54 -2.46
N ALA A 361 20.49 13.40 -1.43
CA ALA A 361 19.61 14.56 -1.42
C ALA A 361 19.92 15.54 -2.56
N ALA A 362 21.21 15.79 -2.83
CA ALA A 362 21.65 16.68 -3.91
C ALA A 362 21.30 16.12 -5.30
N ARG A 363 21.46 14.80 -5.51
CA ARG A 363 21.09 14.12 -6.76
C ARG A 363 19.58 14.11 -6.98
N MET A 364 18.80 13.88 -5.93
CA MET A 364 17.33 14.00 -5.98
C MET A 364 16.94 15.43 -6.38
N ALA A 365 17.52 16.43 -5.72
CA ALA A 365 17.23 17.83 -6.00
C ALA A 365 17.57 18.21 -7.45
N GLU A 366 18.70 17.76 -7.99
CA GLU A 366 19.10 17.98 -9.39
C GLU A 366 18.01 17.49 -10.36
N ARG A 367 17.43 16.30 -10.14
CA ARG A 367 16.36 15.75 -10.98
C ARG A 367 15.05 16.52 -10.82
N VAL A 368 14.73 16.95 -9.61
CA VAL A 368 13.55 17.81 -9.34
C VAL A 368 13.68 19.13 -10.09
N VAL A 369 14.85 19.78 -10.02
CA VAL A 369 15.13 21.04 -10.72
C VAL A 369 14.99 20.85 -12.23
N ALA A 370 15.56 19.78 -12.80
CA ALA A 370 15.42 19.48 -14.22
C ALA A 370 13.95 19.36 -14.67
N CYS A 371 13.10 18.70 -13.88
CA CYS A 371 11.64 18.64 -14.14
C CYS A 371 11.02 20.03 -14.10
N LEU A 372 11.33 20.84 -13.08
CA LEU A 372 10.78 22.19 -12.91
C LEU A 372 11.22 23.16 -14.01
N GLU A 373 12.40 22.93 -14.62
CA GLU A 373 12.94 23.67 -15.77
C GLU A 373 12.43 23.16 -17.12
N GLY A 374 11.62 22.12 -17.13
CA GLY A 374 10.91 21.67 -18.33
C GLY A 374 11.36 20.35 -18.93
N ALA A 375 12.27 19.61 -18.27
CA ALA A 375 12.49 18.21 -18.63
C ALA A 375 11.17 17.43 -18.51
N ARG A 376 10.82 16.66 -19.54
CA ARG A 376 9.56 15.93 -19.60
C ARG A 376 9.80 14.43 -19.51
N GLN A 377 8.89 13.76 -18.83
CA GLN A 377 8.86 12.33 -18.67
C GLN A 377 7.72 11.72 -19.48
N SER A 378 7.92 10.50 -19.91
CA SER A 378 6.88 9.69 -20.55
C SER A 378 6.73 8.40 -19.76
N PHE A 379 5.49 8.04 -19.42
CA PHE A 379 5.18 6.86 -18.63
C PHE A 379 4.27 5.91 -19.40
N ASP A 380 4.65 4.65 -19.51
CA ASP A 380 3.74 3.59 -19.92
C ASP A 380 2.99 3.07 -18.68
N LEU A 381 1.79 3.59 -18.47
CA LEU A 381 0.94 3.26 -17.33
C LEU A 381 -0.18 2.27 -17.68
N THR A 382 -0.18 1.70 -18.88
CA THR A 382 -1.27 0.82 -19.38
C THR A 382 -1.45 -0.41 -18.50
N ARG A 383 -0.36 -0.98 -18.00
CA ARG A 383 -0.37 -2.16 -17.11
C ARG A 383 -0.92 -1.90 -15.69
N PHE A 384 -1.06 -0.63 -15.30
CA PHE A 384 -1.56 -0.25 -13.97
C PHE A 384 -3.03 0.17 -14.04
N ASP A 385 -3.85 -0.67 -14.62
CA ASP A 385 -5.29 -0.51 -14.74
C ASP A 385 -6.03 -1.61 -13.97
N TRP A 386 -7.02 -1.22 -13.15
CA TRP A 386 -7.76 -2.20 -12.34
C TRP A 386 -8.55 -3.19 -13.17
N ARG A 387 -9.01 -2.81 -14.35
CA ARG A 387 -9.72 -3.73 -15.24
C ARG A 387 -8.78 -4.82 -15.76
N GLU A 388 -7.57 -4.43 -16.17
CA GLU A 388 -6.54 -5.39 -16.60
C GLU A 388 -6.14 -6.31 -15.43
N THR A 389 -5.89 -5.73 -14.24
CA THR A 389 -5.64 -6.49 -13.02
C THR A 389 -6.75 -7.51 -12.74
N ALA A 390 -8.02 -7.10 -12.86
CA ALA A 390 -9.17 -7.99 -12.61
C ALA A 390 -9.30 -9.09 -13.67
N LEU A 391 -8.97 -8.81 -14.94
CA LEU A 391 -8.94 -9.81 -16.02
C LEU A 391 -7.87 -10.87 -15.77
N GLU A 392 -6.66 -10.44 -15.39
CA GLU A 392 -5.57 -11.35 -15.07
C GLU A 392 -5.88 -12.18 -13.82
N GLU A 393 -6.43 -11.56 -12.78
CA GLU A 393 -6.82 -12.27 -11.55
C GLU A 393 -7.96 -13.27 -11.79
N LYS A 394 -8.94 -12.90 -12.61
CA LYS A 394 -9.99 -13.82 -13.08
C LYS A 394 -9.38 -15.06 -13.75
N ALA A 395 -8.41 -14.87 -14.64
CA ALA A 395 -7.74 -15.98 -15.33
C ALA A 395 -6.99 -16.89 -14.34
N VAL A 396 -6.31 -16.33 -13.32
CA VAL A 396 -5.69 -17.11 -12.23
C VAL A 396 -6.74 -17.93 -11.50
N ILE A 397 -7.85 -17.33 -11.08
CA ILE A 397 -8.92 -18.03 -10.35
C ILE A 397 -9.56 -19.15 -11.20
N GLU A 398 -9.80 -18.89 -12.48
CA GLU A 398 -10.37 -19.89 -13.39
C GLU A 398 -9.43 -21.07 -13.60
N ARG A 399 -8.12 -20.82 -13.77
CA ARG A 399 -7.10 -21.88 -13.91
C ARG A 399 -7.06 -22.78 -12.68
N ILE A 400 -6.95 -22.21 -11.47
CA ILE A 400 -6.80 -23.02 -10.25
C ILE A 400 -8.08 -23.73 -9.82
N ALA A 401 -9.26 -23.24 -10.24
CA ALA A 401 -10.54 -23.87 -9.95
C ALA A 401 -10.84 -25.11 -10.82
N VAL A 402 -10.15 -25.29 -11.94
CA VAL A 402 -10.33 -26.44 -12.86
C VAL A 402 -9.44 -27.62 -12.45
N ASP A 403 -8.34 -27.36 -11.76
CA ASP A 403 -7.37 -28.36 -11.33
C ASP A 403 -7.78 -29.10 -10.02
N CYS A 404 -9.07 -29.08 -9.68
CA CYS A 404 -9.63 -29.69 -8.44
C CYS A 404 -10.66 -30.78 -8.71
#